data_3afdd0af081cf4bddbe64e311c7d0441
#
_entry.id   3afdd0af081cf4bddbe64e311c7d0441
#
_cell.length_a   1.000
_cell.length_b   1.000
_cell.length_c   1.000
_cell.angle_alpha   90.00
_cell.angle_beta   90.00
_cell.angle_gamma   90.00
#
_symmetry.space_group_name_H-M   'P 1'
#
loop_
_entity.id
_entity.type
_entity.pdbx_description
1 polymer ?
#
loop_
_entity_poly.entity_id
_entity_poly.type
_entity_poly.pdbx_seq_one_letter_code
_entity_poly.pdbx_strand_id
1 'polypeptide(L)'
;DVPVVCNGDCFGVTDIPRLQTLTGAQAFMMARGPEANMSCFREHRECVGTVVAPKWLRYAVYFDNPFGNTKYCITQMAFTTTAGSKEHDAPRVSPLKKRELVDMRMELNRAKSHEDMARALRMPWPVDTSDIATSLPGRLGPRT
;
A
#
# COMPACT_ATOMS: atom_id res chain seq x y z
N ASP A 1 1.59 -10.08 34.91
CA ASP A 1 0.73 -9.51 33.83
C ASP A 1 1.13 -10.14 32.53
N VAL A 2 0.16 -10.58 31.71
CA VAL A 2 0.39 -11.14 30.40
C VAL A 2 0.18 -10.00 29.37
N PRO A 3 1.15 -9.76 28.46
CA PRO A 3 0.96 -8.78 27.39
C PRO A 3 -0.19 -9.18 26.47
N VAL A 4 -1.10 -8.26 26.18
CA VAL A 4 -2.26 -8.49 25.31
C VAL A 4 -2.12 -7.68 24.04
N VAL A 5 -2.24 -8.37 22.89
CA VAL A 5 -2.30 -7.75 21.56
C VAL A 5 -3.75 -7.78 21.07
N CYS A 6 -4.35 -6.62 20.87
CA CYS A 6 -5.70 -6.51 20.32
C CYS A 6 -5.63 -6.76 18.80
N ASN A 7 -6.42 -7.73 18.31
CA ASN A 7 -6.58 -8.03 16.91
C ASN A 7 -8.01 -7.73 16.46
N GLY A 8 -8.18 -6.81 15.54
CA GLY A 8 -9.46 -6.42 14.96
C GLY A 8 -9.66 -4.91 14.95
N ASP A 9 -10.32 -4.43 13.90
CA ASP A 9 -10.76 -3.04 13.70
C ASP A 9 -9.69 -1.94 13.87
N CYS A 10 -8.39 -2.31 13.84
CA CYS A 10 -7.26 -1.40 13.77
C CYS A 10 -6.81 -1.28 12.31
N PHE A 11 -7.17 -0.18 11.64
CA PHE A 11 -6.83 0.06 10.23
C PHE A 11 -5.64 1.01 10.07
N GLY A 12 -5.18 1.63 11.16
CA GLY A 12 -4.03 2.51 11.16
C GLY A 12 -3.73 3.07 12.54
N VAL A 13 -2.63 3.81 12.64
CA VAL A 13 -2.18 4.38 13.93
C VAL A 13 -3.20 5.33 14.56
N THR A 14 -4.04 5.96 13.77
CA THR A 14 -5.10 6.86 14.24
C THR A 14 -6.23 6.15 15.00
N ASP A 15 -6.37 4.81 14.83
CA ASP A 15 -7.35 4.02 15.57
C ASP A 15 -6.87 3.63 16.97
N ILE A 16 -5.55 3.64 17.20
CA ILE A 16 -4.92 3.14 18.42
C ILE A 16 -5.48 3.80 19.69
N PRO A 17 -5.59 5.14 19.81
CA PRO A 17 -6.11 5.75 21.03
C PRO A 17 -7.53 5.30 21.38
N ARG A 18 -8.39 5.21 20.35
CA ARG A 18 -9.79 4.74 20.54
C ARG A 18 -9.82 3.29 21.00
N LEU A 19 -9.06 2.42 20.35
CA LEU A 19 -9.03 0.99 20.69
C LEU A 19 -8.39 0.75 22.06
N GLN A 20 -7.37 1.50 22.39
CA GLN A 20 -6.73 1.44 23.71
C GLN A 20 -7.73 1.79 24.83
N THR A 21 -8.52 2.84 24.64
CA THR A 21 -9.57 3.23 25.60
C THR A 21 -10.63 2.14 25.74
N LEU A 22 -11.02 1.49 24.61
CA LEU A 22 -12.08 0.48 24.62
C LEU A 22 -11.65 -0.87 25.19
N THR A 23 -10.39 -1.26 24.96
CA THR A 23 -9.92 -2.63 25.26
C THR A 23 -8.92 -2.73 26.39
N GLY A 24 -8.27 -1.62 26.75
CA GLY A 24 -7.14 -1.61 27.68
C GLY A 24 -5.87 -2.27 27.15
N ALA A 25 -5.87 -2.75 25.90
CA ALA A 25 -4.71 -3.39 25.28
C ALA A 25 -3.58 -2.38 25.02
N GLN A 26 -2.34 -2.82 25.15
CA GLN A 26 -1.15 -1.99 24.96
C GLN A 26 -0.54 -2.15 23.58
N ALA A 27 -0.88 -3.21 22.83
CA ALA A 27 -0.40 -3.48 21.49
C ALA A 27 -1.56 -3.83 20.55
N PHE A 28 -1.38 -3.55 19.25
CA PHE A 28 -2.43 -3.70 18.25
C PHE A 28 -1.89 -4.37 16.99
N MET A 29 -2.66 -5.32 16.46
CA MET A 29 -2.37 -5.99 15.20
C MET A 29 -3.21 -5.38 14.09
N MET A 30 -2.54 -4.99 12.99
CA MET A 30 -3.18 -4.45 11.79
C MET A 30 -3.02 -5.45 10.65
N ALA A 31 -4.11 -5.91 10.04
CA ALA A 31 -4.10 -6.80 8.88
C ALA A 31 -4.64 -6.07 7.63
N ARG A 32 -5.91 -5.73 7.63
CA ARG A 32 -6.59 -5.09 6.48
C ARG A 32 -6.09 -3.68 6.16
N GLY A 33 -5.64 -2.94 7.18
CA GLY A 33 -5.08 -1.60 6.99
C GLY A 33 -3.87 -1.59 6.05
N PRO A 34 -2.80 -2.36 6.33
CA PRO A 34 -1.62 -2.46 5.44
C PRO A 34 -1.93 -3.03 4.06
N GLU A 35 -2.88 -3.98 3.95
CA GLU A 35 -3.31 -4.53 2.67
C GLU A 35 -3.96 -3.44 1.80
N ALA A 36 -4.84 -2.64 2.38
CA ALA A 36 -5.51 -1.54 1.68
C ALA A 36 -4.57 -0.36 1.37
N ASN A 37 -3.71 0.00 2.33
CA ASN A 37 -2.76 1.10 2.20
C ASN A 37 -1.60 0.94 3.18
N MET A 38 -0.41 0.60 2.67
CA MET A 38 0.79 0.36 3.49
C MET A 38 1.26 1.59 4.29
N SER A 39 0.82 2.79 3.94
CA SER A 39 1.11 3.99 4.72
C SER A 39 0.24 4.16 5.97
N CYS A 40 -0.60 3.17 6.30
CA CYS A 40 -1.48 3.18 7.48
C CYS A 40 -0.71 3.27 8.82
N PHE A 41 0.59 2.95 8.82
CA PHE A 41 1.48 3.11 9.98
C PHE A 41 1.98 4.55 10.18
N ARG A 42 1.60 5.47 9.29
CA ARG A 42 1.90 6.90 9.41
C ARG A 42 0.68 7.65 9.95
N GLU A 43 0.92 8.74 10.65
CA GLU A 43 -0.15 9.65 11.09
C GLU A 43 -0.95 10.19 9.89
N HIS A 44 -0.23 10.55 8.80
CA HIS A 44 -0.84 10.99 7.55
C HIS A 44 -0.65 9.92 6.47
N ARG A 45 -1.76 9.37 6.01
CA ARG A 45 -1.75 8.36 4.95
C ARG A 45 -1.44 8.99 3.60
N GLU A 46 -0.63 8.28 2.82
CA GLU A 46 -0.29 8.65 1.45
C GLU A 46 -1.38 8.19 0.47
N CYS A 47 -1.48 8.86 -0.67
CA CYS A 47 -2.38 8.44 -1.74
C CYS A 47 -1.91 7.12 -2.38
N VAL A 48 -2.81 6.13 -2.45
CA VAL A 48 -2.49 4.81 -3.01
C VAL A 48 -2.05 4.91 -4.46
N GLY A 49 -2.84 5.59 -5.31
CA GLY A 49 -2.60 5.61 -6.76
C GLY A 49 -1.36 6.39 -7.19
N THR A 50 -0.99 7.44 -6.46
CA THR A 50 0.11 8.33 -6.86
C THR A 50 1.40 8.16 -6.06
N VAL A 51 1.34 7.52 -4.89
CA VAL A 51 2.50 7.37 -4.00
C VAL A 51 2.75 5.91 -3.63
N VAL A 52 1.76 5.24 -3.02
CA VAL A 52 1.99 3.92 -2.42
C VAL A 52 2.19 2.83 -3.48
N ALA A 53 1.30 2.72 -4.46
CA ALA A 53 1.39 1.70 -5.51
C ALA A 53 2.60 1.91 -6.44
N PRO A 54 2.93 3.15 -6.89
CA PRO A 54 4.17 3.41 -7.60
C PRO A 54 5.42 3.00 -6.81
N LYS A 55 5.47 3.33 -5.53
CA LYS A 55 6.59 2.95 -4.67
C LYS A 55 6.68 1.43 -4.51
N TRP A 56 5.56 0.76 -4.31
CA TRP A 56 5.51 -0.70 -4.25
C TRP A 56 6.05 -1.35 -5.53
N LEU A 57 5.63 -0.87 -6.71
CA LEU A 57 6.11 -1.40 -7.98
C LEU A 57 7.63 -1.25 -8.13
N ARG A 58 8.20 -0.12 -7.73
CA ARG A 58 9.65 0.09 -7.74
C ARG A 58 10.40 -0.93 -6.87
N TYR A 59 9.92 -1.19 -5.65
CA TYR A 59 10.49 -2.23 -4.77
C TYR A 59 10.29 -3.61 -5.36
N ALA A 60 9.14 -3.92 -5.94
CA ALA A 60 8.87 -5.21 -6.56
C ALA A 60 9.84 -5.49 -7.72
N VAL A 61 10.09 -4.49 -8.57
CA VAL A 61 11.07 -4.61 -9.67
C VAL A 61 12.50 -4.74 -9.13
N TYR A 62 12.87 -3.93 -8.14
CA TYR A 62 14.21 -3.97 -7.54
C TYR A 62 14.55 -5.34 -6.92
N PHE A 63 13.58 -5.97 -6.24
CA PHE A 63 13.76 -7.27 -5.60
C PHE A 63 13.38 -8.47 -6.47
N ASP A 64 13.16 -8.26 -7.77
CA ASP A 64 12.73 -9.30 -8.72
C ASP A 64 11.49 -10.10 -8.22
N ASN A 65 10.51 -9.38 -7.68
CA ASN A 65 9.29 -10.00 -7.20
C ASN A 65 8.46 -10.53 -8.38
N PRO A 66 7.97 -11.78 -8.33
CA PRO A 66 7.16 -12.33 -9.42
C PRO A 66 5.96 -11.44 -9.77
N PHE A 67 5.73 -11.25 -11.07
CA PHE A 67 4.65 -10.40 -11.59
C PHE A 67 3.28 -10.73 -10.96
N GLY A 68 2.94 -12.02 -10.85
CA GLY A 68 1.66 -12.45 -10.27
C GLY A 68 1.47 -11.97 -8.83
N ASN A 69 2.51 -12.06 -8.00
CA ASN A 69 2.49 -11.56 -6.64
C ASN A 69 2.43 -10.03 -6.57
N THR A 70 3.23 -9.35 -7.40
CA THR A 70 3.20 -7.88 -7.50
C THR A 70 1.82 -7.39 -7.88
N LYS A 71 1.21 -8.00 -8.89
CA LYS A 71 -0.14 -7.68 -9.35
C LYS A 71 -1.17 -7.90 -8.24
N TYR A 72 -1.13 -9.06 -7.59
CA TYR A 72 -2.03 -9.38 -6.49
C TYR A 72 -1.98 -8.29 -5.41
N CYS A 73 -0.80 -7.97 -4.89
CA CYS A 73 -0.65 -6.97 -3.83
C CYS A 73 -1.17 -5.58 -4.26
N ILE A 74 -0.82 -5.11 -5.46
CA ILE A 74 -1.28 -3.79 -5.92
C ILE A 74 -2.79 -3.76 -6.13
N THR A 75 -3.40 -4.83 -6.64
CA THR A 75 -4.86 -4.86 -6.89
C THR A 75 -5.69 -4.96 -5.62
N GLN A 76 -5.11 -5.40 -4.49
CA GLN A 76 -5.76 -5.36 -3.16
C GLN A 76 -5.76 -3.96 -2.55
N MET A 77 -4.90 -3.05 -3.00
CA MET A 77 -4.84 -1.69 -2.46
C MET A 77 -6.13 -0.91 -2.75
N ALA A 78 -6.50 -0.05 -1.82
CA ALA A 78 -7.69 0.80 -1.92
C ALA A 78 -7.43 2.03 -2.82
N PHE A 79 -7.58 1.87 -4.12
CA PHE A 79 -7.50 3.00 -5.07
C PHE A 79 -8.69 3.95 -4.95
N THR A 80 -9.85 3.41 -4.61
CA THR A 80 -11.07 4.18 -4.41
C THR A 80 -11.76 3.67 -3.16
N THR A 81 -12.44 4.57 -2.43
CA THR A 81 -13.37 4.13 -1.40
C THR A 81 -14.50 3.37 -2.06
N THR A 82 -14.62 2.08 -1.78
CA THR A 82 -15.81 1.29 -2.13
C THR A 82 -16.95 1.62 -1.17
N ALA A 83 -18.20 1.55 -1.67
CA ALA A 83 -19.36 1.64 -0.81
C ALA A 83 -19.26 0.57 0.29
N GLY A 84 -19.22 0.99 1.55
CA GLY A 84 -19.00 0.10 2.70
C GLY A 84 -17.59 0.10 3.29
N SER A 85 -16.60 0.72 2.63
CA SER A 85 -15.33 1.01 3.30
C SER A 85 -15.56 2.09 4.34
N LYS A 86 -15.14 1.82 5.57
CA LYS A 86 -15.20 2.80 6.64
C LYS A 86 -14.32 4.00 6.25
N GLU A 87 -14.62 5.18 6.77
CA GLU A 87 -13.93 6.45 6.53
C GLU A 87 -12.38 6.37 6.68
N HIS A 88 -11.91 5.35 7.39
CA HIS A 88 -10.49 5.04 7.62
C HIS A 88 -9.72 4.56 6.38
N ASP A 89 -10.43 4.05 5.36
CA ASP A 89 -9.81 3.51 4.14
C ASP A 89 -9.67 4.58 3.03
N ALA A 90 -10.24 5.76 3.24
CA ALA A 90 -10.20 6.83 2.26
C ALA A 90 -8.81 7.49 2.24
N PRO A 91 -8.16 7.61 1.08
CA PRO A 91 -7.06 8.53 0.94
C PRO A 91 -7.62 9.95 1.18
N ARG A 92 -7.21 10.59 2.26
CA ARG A 92 -7.74 11.92 2.65
C ARG A 92 -7.51 12.99 1.59
N VAL A 93 -6.52 12.79 0.72
CA VAL A 93 -6.26 13.70 -0.41
C VAL A 93 -5.67 12.89 -1.56
N SER A 94 -6.43 12.67 -2.63
CA SER A 94 -5.87 12.23 -3.91
C SER A 94 -5.83 13.43 -4.86
N PRO A 95 -4.71 13.72 -5.51
CA PRO A 95 -4.66 14.72 -6.59
C PRO A 95 -5.44 14.27 -7.82
N LEU A 96 -5.79 12.98 -7.90
CA LEU A 96 -6.54 12.38 -9.00
C LEU A 96 -8.04 12.36 -8.69
N LYS A 97 -8.86 12.59 -9.72
CA LYS A 97 -10.31 12.45 -9.64
C LYS A 97 -10.69 10.99 -9.43
N LYS A 98 -11.83 10.73 -8.81
CA LYS A 98 -12.35 9.37 -8.56
C LYS A 98 -12.37 8.53 -9.85
N ARG A 99 -12.75 9.12 -10.99
CA ARG A 99 -12.79 8.43 -12.28
C ARG A 99 -11.41 7.95 -12.71
N GLU A 100 -10.39 8.80 -12.58
CA GLU A 100 -9.00 8.46 -12.94
C GLU A 100 -8.47 7.30 -12.09
N LEU A 101 -8.82 7.26 -10.80
CA LEU A 101 -8.45 6.15 -9.91
C LEU A 101 -9.17 4.85 -10.29
N VAL A 102 -10.43 4.92 -10.72
CA VAL A 102 -11.17 3.76 -11.24
C VAL A 102 -10.53 3.25 -12.52
N ASP A 103 -10.22 4.14 -13.46
CA ASP A 103 -9.59 3.79 -14.74
C ASP A 103 -8.22 3.14 -14.49
N MET A 104 -7.40 3.73 -13.63
CA MET A 104 -6.10 3.19 -13.21
C MET A 104 -6.23 1.78 -12.63
N ARG A 105 -7.21 1.54 -11.75
CA ARG A 105 -7.47 0.20 -11.19
C ARG A 105 -7.87 -0.80 -12.28
N MET A 106 -8.69 -0.39 -13.24
CA MET A 106 -9.08 -1.25 -14.36
C MET A 106 -7.88 -1.60 -15.26
N GLU A 107 -7.01 -0.64 -15.55
CA GLU A 107 -5.77 -0.85 -16.28
C GLU A 107 -4.84 -1.83 -15.56
N LEU A 108 -4.66 -1.67 -14.23
CA LEU A 108 -3.88 -2.60 -13.40
C LEU A 108 -4.43 -4.03 -13.42
N ASN A 109 -5.76 -4.19 -13.37
CA ASN A 109 -6.39 -5.51 -13.48
C ASN A 109 -6.15 -6.19 -14.83
N ARG A 110 -5.98 -5.41 -15.91
CA ARG A 110 -5.70 -5.91 -17.26
C ARG A 110 -4.22 -6.12 -17.54
N ALA A 111 -3.33 -5.58 -16.72
CA ALA A 111 -1.89 -5.67 -16.88
C ALA A 111 -1.40 -7.12 -16.96
N LYS A 112 -0.45 -7.39 -17.86
CA LYS A 112 0.17 -8.71 -18.10
C LYS A 112 1.67 -8.71 -17.80
N SER A 113 2.25 -7.55 -17.49
CA SER A 113 3.66 -7.36 -17.18
C SER A 113 3.87 -6.24 -16.16
N HIS A 114 5.07 -6.15 -15.57
CA HIS A 114 5.46 -5.00 -14.75
C HIS A 114 5.45 -3.69 -15.57
N GLU A 115 5.79 -3.75 -16.86
CA GLU A 115 5.70 -2.60 -17.76
C GLU A 115 4.26 -2.10 -17.91
N ASP A 116 3.29 -3.01 -18.11
CA ASP A 116 1.87 -2.63 -18.17
C ASP A 116 1.42 -1.98 -16.87
N MET A 117 1.90 -2.49 -15.73
CA MET A 117 1.60 -1.91 -14.41
C MET A 117 2.23 -0.51 -14.25
N ALA A 118 3.47 -0.32 -14.69
CA ALA A 118 4.12 0.99 -14.69
C ALA A 118 3.31 1.99 -15.54
N ARG A 119 2.87 1.58 -16.73
CA ARG A 119 2.03 2.39 -17.62
C ARG A 119 0.70 2.76 -16.94
N ALA A 120 0.03 1.80 -16.31
CA ALA A 120 -1.21 2.02 -15.58
C ALA A 120 -1.03 3.02 -14.43
N LEU A 121 0.11 2.97 -13.73
CA LEU A 121 0.48 3.88 -12.64
C LEU A 121 1.09 5.21 -13.12
N ARG A 122 1.11 5.46 -14.45
CA ARG A 122 1.69 6.67 -15.05
C ARG A 122 3.18 6.85 -14.76
N MET A 123 3.90 5.74 -14.64
CA MET A 123 5.34 5.69 -14.40
C MET A 123 6.12 5.44 -15.70
N PRO A 124 7.36 5.94 -15.83
CA PRO A 124 8.25 5.54 -16.93
C PRO A 124 8.63 4.06 -16.80
N TRP A 125 9.01 3.46 -17.93
CA TRP A 125 9.60 2.12 -17.98
C TRP A 125 10.95 2.17 -18.73
N PRO A 126 12.02 1.55 -18.21
CA PRO A 126 12.10 0.90 -16.90
C PRO A 126 11.93 1.87 -15.74
N VAL A 127 11.41 1.37 -14.61
CA VAL A 127 11.26 2.19 -13.40
C VAL A 127 12.63 2.46 -12.78
N ASP A 128 12.86 3.71 -12.35
CA ASP A 128 14.09 4.06 -11.62
C ASP A 128 14.05 3.47 -10.20
N THR A 129 15.09 2.72 -9.85
CA THR A 129 15.27 2.07 -8.55
C THR A 129 16.60 2.46 -7.87
N SER A 130 17.31 3.45 -8.38
CA SER A 130 18.65 3.84 -7.93
C SER A 130 18.72 4.26 -6.46
N ASP A 131 17.69 4.98 -5.99
CA ASP A 131 17.58 5.41 -4.60
C ASP A 131 17.28 4.26 -3.63
N ILE A 132 16.69 3.16 -4.11
CA ILE A 132 16.42 1.96 -3.28
C ILE A 132 17.74 1.29 -2.91
N ALA A 133 18.64 1.16 -3.87
CA ALA A 133 19.97 0.59 -3.65
C ALA A 133 20.76 1.37 -2.59
N THR A 134 20.66 2.70 -2.59
CA THR A 134 21.37 3.57 -1.65
C THR A 134 20.72 3.63 -0.27
N SER A 135 19.39 3.50 -0.20
CA SER A 135 18.62 3.59 1.05
C SER A 135 18.64 2.29 1.89
N LEU A 136 19.11 1.17 1.32
CA LEU A 136 19.17 -0.14 1.96
C LEU A 136 20.61 -0.69 2.04
N PRO A 137 21.58 0.03 2.63
CA PRO A 137 22.95 -0.41 2.70
C PRO A 137 23.03 -1.74 3.48
N GLY A 138 23.62 -2.76 2.87
CA GLY A 138 23.88 -4.06 3.49
C GLY A 138 22.69 -5.05 3.50
N ARG A 139 21.56 -4.72 2.87
CA ARG A 139 20.48 -5.67 2.64
C ARG A 139 20.49 -6.16 1.18
N LEU A 140 20.44 -7.47 1.03
CA LEU A 140 20.37 -8.29 -0.17
C LEU A 140 20.10 -7.50 -1.47
N GLY A 141 21.14 -7.37 -2.29
CA GLY A 141 20.98 -6.91 -3.67
C GLY A 141 20.07 -7.85 -4.49
N PRO A 142 19.74 -7.48 -5.75
CA PRO A 142 18.93 -8.33 -6.61
C PRO A 142 19.58 -9.73 -6.67
N ARG A 143 18.74 -10.75 -6.60
CA ARG A 143 19.20 -12.14 -6.79
C ARG A 143 19.71 -12.24 -8.22
N THR A 144 21.03 -12.43 -8.36
CA THR A 144 21.68 -12.78 -9.63
C THR A 144 21.32 -14.18 -10.06
#